data_33ae21ecc52017134847e00cd1458a2b
#
_entry.id   33ae21ecc52017134847e00cd1458a2b
#
_cell.length_a   1.000
_cell.length_b   1.000
_cell.length_c   1.000
_cell.angle_alpha   90.00
_cell.angle_beta   90.00
_cell.angle_gamma   90.00
#
_symmetry.space_group_name_H-M   'P 1'
#
loop_
_entity.id
_entity.type
_entity.pdbx_description
1 polymer ?
#
loop_
_entity_poly.entity_id
_entity_poly.type
_entity_poly.pdbx_seq_one_letter_code
_entity_poly.pdbx_strand_id
1 'polypeptide(L)'
;MYNRVLIATDGSPLSERAVDTGINLATALKASVIIATVSAPYAPPLYAGDLVPNNYLTANEHDEKVRASGQEILDQACAKAKAAGLQYETGFEIADEPADGIIKIAHDKKADVIVVASHGRGGLSALLLGSATRRLISNAKIDLLVVRNPEEDAA
;
A
#
# COMPACT_ATOMS: atom_id res chain seq x y z
N MET A 1 -19.86 7.44 10.36
CA MET A 1 -19.07 6.37 11.03
C MET A 1 -18.51 5.49 9.92
N TYR A 2 -17.22 5.19 9.95
CA TYR A 2 -16.60 4.36 8.89
C TYR A 2 -17.02 2.89 9.05
N ASN A 3 -17.40 2.26 7.94
CA ASN A 3 -17.83 0.86 7.88
C ASN A 3 -16.84 -0.03 7.10
N ARG A 4 -16.01 0.60 6.24
CA ARG A 4 -15.04 -0.09 5.38
C ARG A 4 -13.72 0.68 5.40
N VAL A 5 -12.75 0.13 6.09
CA VAL A 5 -11.41 0.73 6.28
C VAL A 5 -10.46 0.12 5.26
N LEU A 6 -9.94 0.90 4.31
CA LEU A 6 -8.86 0.45 3.45
C LEU A 6 -7.52 0.73 4.13
N ILE A 7 -6.67 -0.26 4.17
CA ILE A 7 -5.30 -0.19 4.70
C ILE A 7 -4.34 -0.43 3.55
N ALA A 8 -3.59 0.61 3.18
CA ALA A 8 -2.57 0.50 2.15
C ALA A 8 -1.23 0.09 2.76
N THR A 9 -0.62 -0.97 2.23
CA THR A 9 0.68 -1.47 2.70
C THR A 9 1.59 -1.84 1.53
N ASP A 10 2.86 -1.56 1.68
CA ASP A 10 3.95 -1.97 0.78
C ASP A 10 4.91 -2.97 1.45
N GLY A 11 4.58 -3.45 2.64
CA GLY A 11 5.40 -4.36 3.44
C GLY A 11 6.60 -3.68 4.12
N SER A 12 6.71 -2.34 4.09
CA SER A 12 7.73 -1.61 4.85
C SER A 12 7.39 -1.57 6.34
N PRO A 13 8.38 -1.39 7.25
CA PRO A 13 8.12 -1.33 8.69
C PRO A 13 7.08 -0.26 9.09
N LEU A 14 7.08 0.89 8.42
CA LEU A 14 6.10 1.94 8.70
C LEU A 14 4.71 1.58 8.17
N SER A 15 4.61 0.93 7.02
CA SER A 15 3.33 0.44 6.51
C SER A 15 2.75 -0.70 7.38
N GLU A 16 3.61 -1.51 8.02
CA GLU A 16 3.19 -2.49 9.02
C GLU A 16 2.51 -1.81 10.23
N ARG A 17 3.02 -0.66 10.67
CA ARG A 17 2.36 0.15 11.71
C ARG A 17 1.02 0.71 11.23
N ALA A 18 0.94 1.09 9.96
CA ALA A 18 -0.33 1.51 9.37
C ALA A 18 -1.34 0.36 9.33
N VAL A 19 -0.87 -0.88 9.07
CA VAL A 19 -1.70 -2.09 9.17
C VAL A 19 -2.23 -2.26 10.60
N ASP A 20 -1.37 -2.21 11.61
CA ASP A 20 -1.77 -2.37 13.00
C ASP A 20 -2.75 -1.26 13.44
N THR A 21 -2.50 -0.01 13.04
CA THR A 21 -3.38 1.13 13.32
C THR A 21 -4.75 0.96 12.66
N GLY A 22 -4.76 0.57 11.39
CA GLY A 22 -6.00 0.35 10.63
C GLY A 22 -6.85 -0.80 11.17
N ILE A 23 -6.21 -1.89 11.60
CA ILE A 23 -6.88 -3.02 12.25
C ILE A 23 -7.49 -2.60 13.59
N ASN A 24 -6.76 -1.85 14.41
CA ASN A 24 -7.27 -1.32 15.68
C ASN A 24 -8.46 -0.38 15.46
N LEU A 25 -8.37 0.50 14.46
CA LEU A 25 -9.46 1.39 14.07
C LEU A 25 -10.70 0.60 13.65
N ALA A 26 -10.52 -0.36 12.74
CA ALA A 26 -11.62 -1.20 12.25
C ALA A 26 -12.27 -2.01 13.38
N THR A 27 -11.48 -2.55 14.30
CA THR A 27 -11.97 -3.27 15.46
C THR A 27 -12.82 -2.38 16.36
N ALA A 28 -12.33 -1.16 16.68
CA ALA A 28 -13.07 -0.20 17.51
C ALA A 28 -14.39 0.24 16.87
N LEU A 29 -14.43 0.35 15.54
CA LEU A 29 -15.61 0.77 14.77
C LEU A 29 -16.53 -0.39 14.36
N LYS A 30 -16.12 -1.64 14.57
CA LYS A 30 -16.76 -2.84 14.04
C LYS A 30 -16.89 -2.80 12.51
N ALA A 31 -15.91 -2.23 11.85
CA ALA A 31 -15.82 -2.08 10.40
C ALA A 31 -15.15 -3.30 9.74
N SER A 32 -15.42 -3.52 8.47
CA SER A 32 -14.66 -4.46 7.64
C SER A 32 -13.38 -3.80 7.12
N VAL A 33 -12.39 -4.61 6.72
CA VAL A 33 -11.09 -4.15 6.25
C VAL A 33 -10.87 -4.51 4.79
N ILE A 34 -10.27 -3.60 4.05
CA ILE A 34 -9.72 -3.83 2.71
C ILE A 34 -8.21 -3.66 2.83
N ILE A 35 -7.46 -4.72 2.61
CA ILE A 35 -5.99 -4.66 2.61
C ILE A 35 -5.53 -4.49 1.17
N ALA A 36 -4.83 -3.40 0.90
CA ALA A 36 -4.45 -3.02 -0.45
C ALA A 36 -2.93 -2.90 -0.60
N THR A 37 -2.41 -3.42 -1.70
CA THR A 37 -1.03 -3.18 -2.14
C THR A 37 -0.99 -2.84 -3.62
N VAL A 38 -0.03 -2.00 -4.02
CA VAL A 38 0.16 -1.57 -5.39
C VAL A 38 1.61 -1.80 -5.78
N SER A 39 1.82 -2.40 -6.95
CA SER A 39 3.14 -2.63 -7.52
C SER A 39 3.37 -1.76 -8.74
N ALA A 40 4.63 -1.44 -9.05
CA ALA A 40 4.99 -0.72 -10.25
C ALA A 40 4.90 -1.63 -11.49
N PRO A 41 4.52 -1.10 -12.66
CA PRO A 41 4.54 -1.84 -13.90
C PRO A 41 5.96 -2.18 -14.35
N TYR A 42 6.07 -3.08 -15.30
CA TYR A 42 7.34 -3.38 -15.96
C TYR A 42 7.91 -2.13 -16.64
N ALA A 43 9.15 -1.80 -16.28
CA ALA A 43 9.92 -0.76 -16.96
C ALA A 43 11.05 -1.44 -17.75
N PRO A 44 10.97 -1.46 -19.10
CA PRO A 44 12.06 -2.00 -19.90
C PRO A 44 13.33 -1.18 -19.69
N PRO A 45 14.51 -1.81 -19.76
CA PRO A 45 15.77 -1.09 -19.64
C PRO A 45 15.90 -0.03 -20.75
N LEU A 46 16.33 1.18 -20.38
CA LEU A 46 16.47 2.31 -21.30
C LEU A 46 17.63 2.16 -22.32
N TYR A 47 18.36 1.06 -22.28
CA TYR A 47 19.48 0.80 -23.17
C TYR A 47 19.06 -0.08 -24.31
N ALA A 48 18.69 0.54 -25.43
CA ALA A 48 18.57 -0.13 -26.71
C ALA A 48 19.98 -0.28 -27.34
N GLY A 49 20.63 -1.41 -27.12
CA GLY A 49 21.92 -1.77 -27.70
C GLY A 49 22.37 -3.14 -27.22
N ASP A 50 23.37 -3.72 -27.89
CA ASP A 50 23.90 -5.08 -27.70
C ASP A 50 24.43 -5.41 -26.28
N LEU A 51 24.17 -4.56 -25.28
CA LEU A 51 24.65 -4.67 -23.88
C LEU A 51 23.51 -4.94 -22.88
N VAL A 52 22.38 -5.50 -23.31
CA VAL A 52 21.35 -5.96 -22.37
C VAL A 52 21.88 -7.17 -21.62
N PRO A 53 22.11 -7.11 -20.30
CA PRO A 53 22.54 -8.28 -19.55
C PRO A 53 21.55 -9.43 -19.72
N ASN A 54 22.05 -10.66 -19.88
CA ASN A 54 21.24 -11.86 -20.09
C ASN A 54 20.26 -12.21 -18.94
N ASN A 55 20.24 -11.42 -17.87
CA ASN A 55 19.40 -11.63 -16.70
C ASN A 55 18.25 -10.61 -16.57
N TYR A 56 17.91 -9.89 -17.63
CA TYR A 56 16.72 -9.04 -17.59
C TYR A 56 15.44 -9.89 -17.61
N LEU A 57 14.55 -9.58 -16.67
CA LEU A 57 13.23 -10.18 -16.63
C LEU A 57 12.43 -9.74 -17.86
N THR A 58 11.72 -10.66 -18.47
CA THR A 58 10.67 -10.33 -19.44
C THR A 58 9.50 -9.64 -18.73
N ALA A 59 8.62 -8.97 -19.48
CA ALA A 59 7.42 -8.36 -18.90
C ALA A 59 6.58 -9.39 -18.13
N ASN A 60 6.43 -10.60 -18.66
CA ASN A 60 5.68 -11.68 -17.99
C ASN A 60 6.33 -12.14 -16.69
N GLU A 61 7.66 -12.35 -16.69
CA GLU A 61 8.40 -12.73 -15.48
C GLU A 61 8.36 -11.63 -14.42
N HIS A 62 8.39 -10.36 -14.84
CA HIS A 62 8.21 -9.23 -13.94
C HIS A 62 6.81 -9.25 -13.31
N ASP A 63 5.76 -9.37 -14.12
CA ASP A 63 4.38 -9.40 -13.65
C ASP A 63 4.12 -10.56 -12.69
N GLU A 64 4.65 -11.75 -12.97
CA GLU A 64 4.58 -12.90 -12.06
C GLU A 64 5.27 -12.61 -10.74
N LYS A 65 6.47 -12.03 -10.78
CA LYS A 65 7.24 -11.68 -9.60
C LYS A 65 6.56 -10.62 -8.72
N VAL A 66 6.03 -9.55 -9.32
CA VAL A 66 5.35 -8.50 -8.54
C VAL A 66 4.02 -8.99 -7.97
N ARG A 67 3.31 -9.87 -8.68
CA ARG A 67 2.09 -10.50 -8.14
C ARG A 67 2.40 -11.43 -6.98
N ALA A 68 3.44 -12.25 -7.08
CA ALA A 68 3.87 -13.14 -5.99
C ALA A 68 4.30 -12.34 -4.75
N SER A 69 5.12 -11.30 -4.94
CA SER A 69 5.54 -10.40 -3.85
C SER A 69 4.36 -9.64 -3.24
N GLY A 70 3.45 -9.14 -4.08
CA GLY A 70 2.22 -8.47 -3.62
C GLY A 70 1.33 -9.40 -2.80
N GLN A 71 1.19 -10.66 -3.23
CA GLN A 71 0.41 -11.66 -2.49
C GLN A 71 1.02 -11.94 -1.12
N GLU A 72 2.35 -12.05 -1.02
CA GLU A 72 3.03 -12.26 0.26
C GLU A 72 2.77 -11.09 1.24
N ILE A 73 2.84 -9.84 0.75
CA ILE A 73 2.52 -8.65 1.55
C ILE A 73 1.06 -8.69 2.03
N LEU A 74 0.13 -9.02 1.14
CA LEU A 74 -1.29 -9.14 1.48
C LEU A 74 -1.54 -10.25 2.51
N ASP A 75 -0.92 -11.42 2.35
CA ASP A 75 -1.10 -12.56 3.24
C ASP A 75 -0.65 -12.25 4.67
N GLN A 76 0.47 -11.53 4.84
CA GLN A 76 0.96 -11.10 6.15
C GLN A 76 -0.03 -10.16 6.84
N ALA A 77 -0.54 -9.16 6.13
CA ALA A 77 -1.51 -8.22 6.69
C ALA A 77 -2.89 -8.87 6.93
N CYS A 78 -3.32 -9.79 6.05
CA CYS A 78 -4.54 -10.58 6.23
C CYS A 78 -4.50 -11.47 7.48
N ALA A 79 -3.33 -12.05 7.79
CA ALA A 79 -3.16 -12.84 8.99
C ALA A 79 -3.45 -12.02 10.26
N LYS A 80 -3.03 -10.74 10.28
CA LYS A 80 -3.33 -9.81 11.40
C LYS A 80 -4.82 -9.49 11.49
N ALA A 81 -5.48 -9.20 10.37
CA ALA A 81 -6.92 -8.94 10.33
C ALA A 81 -7.74 -10.15 10.78
N LYS A 82 -7.35 -11.34 10.33
CA LYS A 82 -7.95 -12.62 10.74
C LYS A 82 -7.78 -12.88 12.23
N ALA A 83 -6.59 -12.64 12.77
CA ALA A 83 -6.31 -12.80 14.22
C ALA A 83 -7.15 -11.84 15.07
N ALA A 84 -7.47 -10.64 14.55
CA ALA A 84 -8.38 -9.68 15.17
C ALA A 84 -9.87 -10.01 15.00
N GLY A 85 -10.21 -11.08 14.29
CA GLY A 85 -11.60 -11.50 14.03
C GLY A 85 -12.36 -10.60 13.06
N LEU A 86 -11.66 -9.80 12.26
CA LEU A 86 -12.26 -8.90 11.29
C LEU A 86 -12.62 -9.59 9.98
N GLN A 87 -13.69 -9.14 9.35
CA GLN A 87 -13.95 -9.46 7.95
C GLN A 87 -13.01 -8.62 7.07
N TYR A 88 -12.37 -9.26 6.10
CA TYR A 88 -11.43 -8.58 5.22
C TYR A 88 -11.56 -9.02 3.77
N GLU A 89 -11.14 -8.12 2.90
CA GLU A 89 -10.94 -8.32 1.46
C GLU A 89 -9.53 -7.84 1.09
N THR A 90 -9.02 -8.29 -0.05
CA THR A 90 -7.75 -7.82 -0.59
C THR A 90 -7.94 -7.00 -1.86
N GLY A 91 -7.03 -6.10 -2.13
CA GLY A 91 -6.91 -5.35 -3.38
C GLY A 91 -5.46 -5.33 -3.84
N PHE A 92 -5.24 -5.66 -5.11
CA PHE A 92 -3.95 -5.58 -5.77
C PHE A 92 -4.08 -4.83 -7.09
N GLU A 93 -3.23 -3.84 -7.31
CA GLU A 93 -3.15 -3.11 -8.58
C GLU A 93 -1.69 -2.99 -9.04
N ILE A 94 -1.53 -2.86 -10.35
CA ILE A 94 -0.27 -2.45 -10.97
C ILE A 94 -0.50 -1.05 -11.53
N ALA A 95 0.25 -0.06 -11.04
CA ALA A 95 0.10 1.34 -11.42
C ALA A 95 1.43 2.07 -11.38
N ASP A 96 1.63 3.01 -12.29
CA ASP A 96 2.81 3.88 -12.32
C ASP A 96 2.93 4.69 -11.03
N GLU A 97 1.80 5.15 -10.53
CA GLU A 97 1.69 5.91 -9.29
C GLU A 97 0.93 5.10 -8.24
N PRO A 98 1.55 4.72 -7.14
CA PRO A 98 0.90 3.92 -6.10
C PRO A 98 -0.40 4.53 -5.57
N ALA A 99 -0.45 5.85 -5.45
CA ALA A 99 -1.63 6.57 -4.99
C ALA A 99 -2.86 6.33 -5.88
N ASP A 100 -2.66 6.30 -7.20
CA ASP A 100 -3.75 6.11 -8.16
C ASP A 100 -4.31 4.69 -8.06
N GLY A 101 -3.43 3.69 -7.87
CA GLY A 101 -3.84 2.31 -7.61
C GLY A 101 -4.63 2.17 -6.29
N ILE A 102 -4.18 2.84 -5.23
CA ILE A 102 -4.88 2.85 -3.94
C ILE A 102 -6.26 3.50 -4.07
N ILE A 103 -6.36 4.66 -4.74
CA ILE A 103 -7.64 5.35 -4.98
C ILE A 103 -8.59 4.47 -5.78
N LYS A 104 -8.09 3.80 -6.82
CA LYS A 104 -8.88 2.86 -7.63
C LYS A 104 -9.45 1.72 -6.77
N ILE A 105 -8.61 1.05 -5.98
CA ILE A 105 -9.06 -0.02 -5.08
C ILE A 105 -10.09 0.52 -4.08
N ALA A 106 -9.85 1.69 -3.51
CA ALA A 106 -10.75 2.31 -2.53
C ALA A 106 -12.13 2.61 -3.14
N HIS A 107 -12.17 3.14 -4.36
CA HIS A 107 -13.41 3.40 -5.08
C HIS A 107 -14.14 2.10 -5.42
N ASP A 108 -13.46 1.13 -6.04
CA ASP A 108 -14.08 -0.13 -6.51
C ASP A 108 -14.65 -0.94 -5.34
N LYS A 109 -13.98 -0.89 -4.19
CA LYS A 109 -14.38 -1.59 -2.97
C LYS A 109 -15.17 -0.72 -1.99
N LYS A 110 -15.53 0.51 -2.38
CA LYS A 110 -16.35 1.44 -1.59
C LYS A 110 -15.79 1.66 -0.18
N ALA A 111 -14.50 1.96 -0.08
CA ALA A 111 -13.87 2.31 1.20
C ALA A 111 -14.36 3.68 1.69
N ASP A 112 -14.54 3.81 2.99
CA ASP A 112 -14.97 5.07 3.63
C ASP A 112 -13.76 5.88 4.12
N VAL A 113 -12.64 5.21 4.42
CA VAL A 113 -11.40 5.81 4.89
C VAL A 113 -10.22 4.99 4.38
N ILE A 114 -9.12 5.68 4.05
CA ILE A 114 -7.85 5.06 3.68
C ILE A 114 -6.86 5.31 4.82
N VAL A 115 -6.28 4.24 5.34
CA VAL A 115 -5.16 4.27 6.31
C VAL A 115 -3.87 4.01 5.56
N VAL A 116 -2.91 4.92 5.69
CA VAL A 116 -1.65 4.87 4.95
C VAL A 116 -0.50 5.36 5.83
N ALA A 117 0.70 4.81 5.63
CA ALA A 117 1.92 5.32 6.24
C ALA A 117 2.30 6.68 5.66
N SER A 118 2.96 7.53 6.45
CA SER A 118 3.43 8.84 5.98
C SER A 118 4.44 8.73 4.84
N HIS A 119 5.19 7.62 4.75
CA HIS A 119 6.09 7.29 3.65
C HIS A 119 6.20 5.75 3.52
N GLY A 120 6.68 5.27 2.37
CA GLY A 120 6.86 3.85 2.07
C GLY A 120 8.34 3.45 2.04
N ARG A 121 8.66 2.43 1.22
CA ARG A 121 10.02 1.87 1.08
C ARG A 121 11.11 2.86 0.68
N GLY A 122 10.76 4.00 0.09
CA GLY A 122 11.71 5.03 -0.34
C GLY A 122 12.24 5.94 0.77
N GLY A 123 11.94 5.66 2.03
CA GLY A 123 12.33 6.33 3.28
C GLY A 123 13.21 7.57 3.15
N LEU A 124 12.63 8.72 2.84
CA LEU A 124 13.28 10.01 2.96
C LEU A 124 12.97 10.57 4.36
N SER A 125 13.91 11.36 4.87
CA SER A 125 13.92 11.90 6.24
C SER A 125 12.55 12.19 6.87
N ALA A 126 12.46 12.01 8.17
CA ALA A 126 11.31 12.14 9.07
C ALA A 126 10.35 13.33 8.84
N LEU A 127 10.83 14.38 8.17
CA LEU A 127 10.12 15.63 7.98
C LEU A 127 9.26 15.70 6.69
N LEU A 128 9.40 14.73 5.77
CA LEU A 128 8.74 14.81 4.46
C LEU A 128 7.73 13.68 4.26
N LEU A 129 6.49 14.03 3.95
CA LEU A 129 5.50 13.07 3.45
C LEU A 129 5.98 12.45 2.14
N GLY A 130 5.86 11.13 2.02
CA GLY A 130 6.16 10.40 0.79
C GLY A 130 5.31 10.88 -0.39
N SER A 131 5.81 10.67 -1.61
CA SER A 131 5.12 11.10 -2.84
C SER A 131 3.71 10.52 -2.95
N ALA A 132 3.55 9.24 -2.66
CA ALA A 132 2.24 8.58 -2.68
C ALA A 132 1.28 9.19 -1.65
N THR A 133 1.71 9.46 -0.43
CA THR A 133 0.88 10.06 0.62
C THR A 133 0.46 11.49 0.25
N ARG A 134 1.38 12.30 -0.28
CA ARG A 134 1.05 13.65 -0.77
C ARG A 134 0.03 13.60 -1.90
N ARG A 135 0.20 12.67 -2.84
CA ARG A 135 -0.73 12.51 -3.96
C ARG A 135 -2.11 12.02 -3.50
N LEU A 136 -2.16 11.13 -2.52
CA LEU A 136 -3.43 10.73 -1.88
C LEU A 136 -4.14 11.93 -1.25
N ILE A 137 -3.44 12.75 -0.46
CA ILE A 137 -3.99 13.96 0.17
C ILE A 137 -4.58 14.92 -0.86
N SER A 138 -3.92 15.05 -2.03
CA SER A 138 -4.36 15.96 -3.07
C SER A 138 -5.51 15.44 -3.92
N ASN A 139 -5.58 14.13 -4.15
CA ASN A 139 -6.45 13.55 -5.18
C ASN A 139 -7.56 12.64 -4.63
N ALA A 140 -7.39 12.06 -3.43
CA ALA A 140 -8.41 11.20 -2.87
C ALA A 140 -9.64 12.03 -2.43
N LYS A 141 -10.82 11.56 -2.80
CA LYS A 141 -12.12 12.10 -2.34
C LYS A 141 -12.67 11.29 -1.16
N ILE A 142 -11.79 10.55 -0.49
CA ILE A 142 -12.06 9.64 0.63
C ILE A 142 -11.21 10.13 1.79
N ASP A 143 -11.71 10.03 3.00
CA ASP A 143 -10.97 10.43 4.21
C ASP A 143 -9.67 9.66 4.36
N LEU A 144 -8.63 10.32 4.86
CA LEU A 144 -7.30 9.75 5.01
C LEU A 144 -6.86 9.78 6.48
N LEU A 145 -6.35 8.65 6.95
CA LEU A 145 -5.60 8.54 8.20
C LEU A 145 -4.13 8.27 7.87
N VAL A 146 -3.28 9.24 8.10
CA VAL A 146 -1.84 9.13 7.86
C VAL A 146 -1.11 8.74 9.13
N VAL A 147 -0.49 7.57 9.13
CA VAL A 147 0.28 7.02 10.27
C VAL A 147 1.73 7.46 10.16
N ARG A 148 2.23 8.12 11.22
CA ARG A 148 3.61 8.60 11.33
C ARG A 148 4.46 7.71 12.23
N ASN A 149 5.77 7.81 12.09
CA ASN A 149 6.69 7.21 13.04
C ASN A 149 6.99 8.20 14.17
N PRO A 150 6.56 7.96 15.43
CA PRO A 150 6.79 8.90 16.52
C PRO A 150 8.27 9.05 16.90
N GLU A 151 9.14 8.10 16.54
CA GLU A 151 10.58 8.19 16.83
C GLU A 151 11.31 9.18 15.91
N GLU A 152 10.72 9.53 14.78
CA GLU A 152 11.28 10.46 13.80
C GLU A 152 10.96 11.92 14.14
N ASP A 153 9.92 12.18 14.94
CA ASP A 153 9.54 13.53 15.39
C ASP A 153 10.32 14.00 16.65
N ALA A 154 11.12 13.12 17.25
CA ALA A 154 11.87 13.38 18.48
C ALA A 154 13.34 13.81 18.28
N ALA A 155 13.77 14.00 17.02
CA ALA A 155 15.15 14.39 16.68
C ALA A 155 15.27 15.85 16.24
#